data_8bf0795f1fad70bdb756546b1538f8a9
#
_entry.id   8bf0795f1fad70bdb756546b1538f8a9
#
_cell.length_a   1.000
_cell.length_b   1.000
_cell.length_c   1.000
_cell.angle_alpha   90.00
_cell.angle_beta   90.00
_cell.angle_gamma   90.00
#
_symmetry.space_group_name_H-M   'P 1'
#
loop_
_entity.id
_entity.type
_entity.pdbx_description
1 polymer ?
#
loop_
_entity_poly.entity_id
_entity_poly.type
_entity_poly.pdbx_seq_one_letter_code
_entity_poly.pdbx_strand_id
1 'polypeptide(L)'
;MVRDMAERKLEKGSDEWQFFMDFWKFRQKYHDADGEPDEWYTELVNVGDDIIKKYENTEFAEFAKAVVLAHLEDIDVRVRKQRK
;
A
#
# COMPACT_ATOMS: atom_id res chain seq x y z
N MET A 1 -2.84 30.36 13.51
CA MET A 1 -2.43 28.99 13.86
C MET A 1 -1.32 28.51 12.95
N VAL A 2 -0.27 28.10 13.55
CA VAL A 2 0.90 27.62 12.80
C VAL A 2 0.59 26.34 12.02
N ARG A 3 -0.33 25.55 12.53
CA ARG A 3 -0.69 24.28 11.90
C ARG A 3 -1.12 24.42 10.44
N ASP A 4 -1.86 25.47 10.12
CA ASP A 4 -2.36 25.65 8.76
C ASP A 4 -1.22 25.82 7.75
N MET A 5 -0.09 26.32 8.20
CA MET A 5 1.08 26.49 7.34
C MET A 5 1.79 25.17 7.06
N ALA A 6 1.60 24.18 7.92
CA ALA A 6 2.23 22.86 7.77
C ALA A 6 1.37 21.89 6.96
N GLU A 7 0.10 22.21 6.78
CA GLU A 7 -0.78 21.36 6.02
C GLU A 7 -0.51 21.47 4.53
N ARG A 8 -0.52 20.34 3.86
CA ARG A 8 -0.41 20.32 2.42
C ARG A 8 -1.72 19.81 1.85
N LYS A 9 -2.30 20.57 0.96
CA LYS A 9 -3.52 20.17 0.30
C LYS A 9 -3.20 19.26 -0.86
N LEU A 10 -3.70 18.03 -0.80
CA LEU A 10 -3.50 17.05 -1.86
C LEU A 10 -4.62 17.20 -2.88
N GLU A 11 -4.26 17.60 -4.07
CA GLU A 11 -5.24 17.83 -5.11
C GLU A 11 -5.68 16.51 -5.76
N LYS A 12 -6.96 16.45 -6.10
CA LYS A 12 -7.51 15.31 -6.82
C LYS A 12 -6.82 15.21 -8.17
N GLY A 13 -6.33 14.01 -8.48
CA GLY A 13 -5.62 13.77 -9.72
C GLY A 13 -4.12 13.96 -9.63
N SER A 14 -3.60 14.45 -8.50
CA SER A 14 -2.15 14.52 -8.30
C SER A 14 -1.59 13.11 -8.14
N ASP A 15 -0.27 12.96 -8.28
CA ASP A 15 0.39 11.66 -8.12
C ASP A 15 0.14 11.09 -6.73
N GLU A 16 0.21 11.92 -5.72
CA GLU A 16 0.03 11.47 -4.34
C GLU A 16 -1.41 11.02 -4.10
N TRP A 17 -2.39 11.77 -4.63
CA TRP A 17 -3.79 11.36 -4.57
C TRP A 17 -3.99 10.03 -5.29
N GLN A 18 -3.39 9.88 -6.48
CA GLN A 18 -3.50 8.65 -7.26
C GLN A 18 -2.90 7.47 -6.50
N PHE A 19 -1.77 7.69 -5.80
CA PHE A 19 -1.16 6.63 -4.99
C PHE A 19 -2.14 6.14 -3.92
N PHE A 20 -2.80 7.05 -3.21
CA PHE A 20 -3.75 6.64 -2.17
C PHE A 20 -4.92 5.86 -2.75
N MET A 21 -5.38 6.24 -3.94
CA MET A 21 -6.45 5.49 -4.61
C MET A 21 -5.99 4.09 -5.02
N ASP A 22 -4.78 3.99 -5.59
CA ASP A 22 -4.21 2.71 -5.99
C ASP A 22 -3.99 1.82 -4.76
N PHE A 23 -3.46 2.40 -3.69
CA PHE A 23 -3.22 1.66 -2.46
C PHE A 23 -4.52 1.19 -1.83
N TRP A 24 -5.54 2.03 -1.82
CA TRP A 24 -6.84 1.67 -1.25
C TRP A 24 -7.42 0.45 -1.95
N LYS A 25 -7.39 0.45 -3.29
CA LYS A 25 -7.86 -0.69 -4.08
C LYS A 25 -7.04 -1.94 -3.81
N PHE A 26 -5.73 -1.78 -3.71
CA PHE A 26 -4.81 -2.87 -3.42
C PHE A 26 -5.12 -3.47 -2.05
N ARG A 27 -5.28 -2.62 -1.04
CA ARG A 27 -5.58 -3.09 0.31
C ARG A 27 -6.93 -3.82 0.37
N GLN A 28 -7.93 -3.33 -0.34
CA GLN A 28 -9.23 -3.99 -0.37
C GLN A 28 -9.18 -5.35 -1.04
N LYS A 29 -8.48 -5.44 -2.16
CA LYS A 29 -8.38 -6.67 -2.93
C LYS A 29 -7.61 -7.75 -2.19
N TYR A 30 -6.55 -7.37 -1.49
CA TYR A 30 -5.67 -8.32 -0.80
C TYR A 30 -5.75 -8.13 0.71
N HIS A 31 -6.96 -8.05 1.23
CA HIS A 31 -7.17 -7.80 2.67
C HIS A 31 -7.23 -9.09 3.50
N ASP A 32 -7.98 -10.05 3.05
CA ASP A 32 -8.19 -11.30 3.79
C ASP A 32 -7.45 -12.44 3.14
N ALA A 33 -6.44 -12.93 3.85
CA ALA A 33 -5.58 -14.00 3.35
C ALA A 33 -6.06 -15.40 3.76
N ASP A 34 -7.14 -15.48 4.52
CA ASP A 34 -7.61 -16.74 5.08
C ASP A 34 -8.01 -17.72 3.98
N GLY A 35 -7.31 -18.87 3.93
CA GLY A 35 -7.63 -19.91 2.97
C GLY A 35 -7.18 -19.65 1.54
N GLU A 36 -6.42 -18.59 1.30
CA GLU A 36 -5.98 -18.24 -0.05
C GLU A 36 -4.81 -19.13 -0.51
N PRO A 37 -4.77 -19.47 -1.80
CA PRO A 37 -3.68 -20.29 -2.35
C PRO A 37 -2.38 -19.51 -2.49
N ASP A 38 -1.29 -20.23 -2.74
CA ASP A 38 0.03 -19.60 -2.88
C ASP A 38 0.08 -18.57 -4.00
N GLU A 39 -0.66 -18.77 -5.07
CA GLU A 39 -0.74 -17.82 -6.19
C GLU A 39 -1.26 -16.46 -5.74
N TRP A 40 -2.16 -16.45 -4.78
CA TRP A 40 -2.70 -15.21 -4.22
C TRP A 40 -1.58 -14.38 -3.57
N TYR A 41 -0.70 -15.05 -2.81
CA TYR A 41 0.42 -14.36 -2.16
C TYR A 41 1.44 -13.84 -3.17
N THR A 42 1.70 -14.63 -4.21
CA THR A 42 2.61 -14.21 -5.28
C THR A 42 2.05 -12.97 -5.99
N GLU A 43 0.75 -12.99 -6.29
CA GLU A 43 0.09 -11.86 -6.91
C GLU A 43 0.12 -10.62 -6.01
N LEU A 44 -0.15 -10.81 -4.72
CA LEU A 44 -0.09 -9.73 -3.72
C LEU A 44 1.28 -9.03 -3.75
N VAL A 45 2.36 -9.80 -3.71
CA VAL A 45 3.71 -9.23 -3.73
C VAL A 45 4.00 -8.53 -5.06
N ASN A 46 3.60 -9.14 -6.18
CA ASN A 46 3.85 -8.59 -7.50
C ASN A 46 3.10 -7.27 -7.72
N VAL A 47 1.83 -7.20 -7.30
CA VAL A 47 1.04 -5.98 -7.43
C VAL A 47 1.60 -4.89 -6.51
N GLY A 48 2.02 -5.26 -5.30
CA GLY A 48 2.65 -4.32 -4.38
C GLY A 48 3.93 -3.74 -4.98
N ASP A 49 4.75 -4.58 -5.58
CA ASP A 49 5.99 -4.15 -6.23
C ASP A 49 5.71 -3.22 -7.41
N ASP A 50 4.67 -3.51 -8.18
CA ASP A 50 4.26 -2.66 -9.29
C ASP A 50 3.86 -1.26 -8.82
N ILE A 51 3.15 -1.18 -7.70
CA ILE A 51 2.77 0.11 -7.12
C ILE A 51 4.03 0.88 -6.70
N ILE A 52 4.97 0.22 -6.03
CA ILE A 52 6.20 0.85 -5.62
C ILE A 52 6.95 1.42 -6.83
N LYS A 53 7.05 0.64 -7.90
CA LYS A 53 7.75 1.07 -9.12
C LYS A 53 7.05 2.21 -9.81
N LYS A 54 5.72 2.21 -9.79
CA LYS A 54 4.93 3.26 -10.42
C LYS A 54 5.25 4.64 -9.84
N TYR A 55 5.56 4.68 -8.55
CA TYR A 55 5.79 5.95 -7.85
C TYR A 55 7.25 6.17 -7.44
N GLU A 56 8.17 5.40 -8.01
CA GLU A 56 9.59 5.47 -7.61
C GLU A 56 10.26 6.80 -7.94
N ASN A 57 9.74 7.53 -8.91
CA ASN A 57 10.31 8.82 -9.32
C ASN A 57 9.59 10.03 -8.73
N THR A 58 8.75 9.80 -7.72
CA THR A 58 8.01 10.88 -7.06
C THR A 58 8.72 11.32 -5.78
N GLU A 59 8.34 12.50 -5.28
CA GLU A 59 8.87 13.01 -4.01
C GLU A 59 8.53 12.12 -2.83
N PHE A 60 7.41 11.40 -2.92
CA PHE A 60 6.92 10.55 -1.83
C PHE A 60 7.23 9.07 -2.04
N ALA A 61 8.17 8.76 -2.92
CA ALA A 61 8.52 7.36 -3.26
C ALA A 61 8.81 6.51 -2.02
N GLU A 62 9.58 7.04 -1.08
CA GLU A 62 9.92 6.28 0.14
C GLU A 62 8.70 6.04 1.03
N PHE A 63 7.83 7.03 1.10
CA PHE A 63 6.57 6.87 1.84
C PHE A 63 5.68 5.82 1.18
N ALA A 64 5.55 5.87 -0.15
CA ALA A 64 4.75 4.89 -0.89
C ALA A 64 5.26 3.48 -0.66
N LYS A 65 6.58 3.30 -0.74
CA LYS A 65 7.21 2.01 -0.49
C LYS A 65 6.92 1.52 0.93
N ALA A 66 7.07 2.40 1.92
CA ALA A 66 6.84 2.05 3.31
C ALA A 66 5.39 1.62 3.54
N VAL A 67 4.44 2.31 2.93
CA VAL A 67 3.02 1.98 3.09
C VAL A 67 2.69 0.62 2.48
N VAL A 68 3.21 0.35 1.28
CA VAL A 68 2.99 -0.96 0.63
C VAL A 68 3.61 -2.08 1.45
N LEU A 69 4.86 -1.87 1.91
CA LEU A 69 5.53 -2.89 2.73
C LEU A 69 4.81 -3.12 4.05
N ALA A 70 4.24 -2.06 4.64
CA ALA A 70 3.46 -2.20 5.87
C ALA A 70 2.24 -3.09 5.65
N HIS A 71 1.58 -2.97 4.50
CA HIS A 71 0.45 -3.83 4.17
C HIS A 71 0.89 -5.28 4.03
N LEU A 72 2.00 -5.53 3.32
CA LEU A 72 2.53 -6.89 3.17
C LEU A 72 2.87 -7.50 4.52
N GLU A 73 3.48 -6.73 5.40
CA GLU A 73 3.81 -7.18 6.74
C GLU A 73 2.56 -7.48 7.55
N ASP A 74 1.53 -6.64 7.44
CA ASP A 74 0.26 -6.86 8.13
C ASP A 74 -0.37 -8.20 7.73
N ILE A 75 -0.37 -8.50 6.43
CA ILE A 75 -0.89 -9.77 5.93
C ILE A 75 -0.07 -10.93 6.51
N ASP A 76 1.25 -10.83 6.48
CA ASP A 76 2.14 -11.86 6.99
C ASP A 76 1.90 -12.15 8.47
N VAL A 77 1.78 -11.09 9.26
CA VAL A 77 1.52 -11.22 10.71
C VAL A 77 0.19 -11.91 10.96
N ARG A 78 -0.85 -11.52 10.23
CA ARG A 78 -2.19 -12.13 10.42
C ARG A 78 -2.20 -13.59 10.03
N VAL A 79 -1.51 -13.95 8.95
CA VAL A 79 -1.41 -15.35 8.52
C VAL A 79 -0.71 -16.19 9.57
N ARG A 80 0.38 -15.69 10.13
CA ARG A 80 1.10 -16.41 11.18
C ARG A 80 0.23 -16.65 12.40
N LYS A 81 -0.59 -15.67 12.77
CA LYS A 81 -1.50 -15.84 13.91
C LYS A 81 -2.56 -16.90 13.65
N GLN A 82 -3.00 -17.01 12.41
CA GLN A 82 -4.03 -18.00 12.04
C GLN A 82 -3.50 -19.43 12.03
N ARG A 83 -2.19 -19.59 11.86
CA ARG A 83 -1.58 -20.92 11.73
C ARG A 83 -1.26 -21.59 13.07
N LYS A 84 -1.66 -21.02 14.14
CA LYS A 84 -1.41 -21.64 15.45
C LYS A 84 -2.28 -22.85 15.72
#